data_f815a60f1e0b64dbeaea16a5b60fbaf7
#
_entry.id   f815a60f1e0b64dbeaea16a5b60fbaf7
#
_cell.length_a   1.000
_cell.length_b   1.000
_cell.length_c   1.000
_cell.angle_alpha   90.00
_cell.angle_beta   90.00
_cell.angle_gamma   90.00
#
_symmetry.space_group_name_H-M   'P 1'
#
loop_
_entity.id
_entity.type
_entity.pdbx_description
1 polymer ?
#
loop_
_entity_poly.entity_id
_entity_poly.type
_entity_poly.pdbx_seq_one_letter_code
_entity_poly.pdbx_strand_id
1 'polypeptide(L)'
;MPYGDNDWLALTQEPTIEPDLPICDPHHHFWDFRDVRIPYQRYLLDELNADVYSGHNIRSTVFIETRSMYKPDGPDDLKSVGEIEFVQGLAAASASGVYGPTRAAAAIIGNGNLNLGEKVQPVLESLKLASPNRFQGIRQPCGWDPNPEVETRAPEQQLANSNFRKGAQILANMGLSLDITVYFHQLEELADFAKSVPDVTIILNHIGGLYRIGPYANRDNEVLPHWREGIKKVSECDNIVLKLGGIGQPRYGFLWHTYSKPISSENLSNELAPLINYCIDQFTPARCMFESNFPPDKVSYSYNILFNAFKILSKQYSDKERSDLFHDTATRIYKIAT
;
A
#
# COMPACT_ATOMS: atom_id res chain seq x y z
N MET A 1 23.82 -9.88 4.01
CA MET A 1 23.73 -8.42 4.11
C MET A 1 22.77 -8.08 5.23
N PRO A 2 22.96 -7.00 5.99
CA PRO A 2 21.93 -6.54 6.89
C PRO A 2 20.69 -6.22 6.06
N TYR A 3 19.54 -6.64 6.53
CA TYR A 3 18.27 -6.43 5.86
C TYR A 3 17.90 -4.94 5.97
N GLY A 4 18.00 -4.20 4.86
CA GLY A 4 17.87 -2.75 4.82
C GLY A 4 19.20 -2.03 5.02
N ASP A 5 19.86 -1.64 3.94
CA ASP A 5 21.20 -1.05 3.95
C ASP A 5 21.21 0.20 3.03
N ASN A 6 21.30 1.38 3.65
CA ASN A 6 21.37 2.65 2.90
C ASN A 6 22.69 2.79 2.12
N ASP A 7 23.80 2.21 2.63
CA ASP A 7 25.08 2.27 1.93
C ASP A 7 25.02 1.44 0.64
N TRP A 8 24.36 0.26 0.70
CA TRP A 8 24.12 -0.51 -0.50
C TRP A 8 23.19 0.22 -1.48
N LEU A 9 22.10 0.86 -1.00
CA LEU A 9 21.20 1.65 -1.84
C LEU A 9 21.92 2.81 -2.55
N ALA A 10 22.91 3.41 -1.90
CA ALA A 10 23.70 4.51 -2.45
C ALA A 10 24.62 4.08 -3.61
N LEU A 11 24.82 2.78 -3.86
CA LEU A 11 25.61 2.28 -4.99
C LEU A 11 24.92 2.49 -6.35
N THR A 12 23.61 2.78 -6.38
CA THR A 12 22.87 3.12 -7.59
C THR A 12 22.18 4.47 -7.39
N GLN A 13 22.75 5.50 -7.99
CA GLN A 13 22.21 6.86 -7.98
C GLN A 13 21.93 7.32 -9.40
N GLU A 14 20.79 7.94 -9.62
CA GLU A 14 20.36 8.46 -10.92
C GLU A 14 19.78 9.87 -10.76
N PRO A 15 19.93 10.72 -11.79
CA PRO A 15 19.20 11.99 -11.85
C PRO A 15 17.69 11.71 -11.81
N THR A 16 16.96 12.58 -11.11
CA THR A 16 15.50 12.49 -11.07
C THR A 16 14.90 12.83 -12.43
N ILE A 17 14.09 11.93 -12.95
CA ILE A 17 13.31 12.14 -14.17
C ILE A 17 12.11 13.02 -13.84
N GLU A 18 11.81 14.05 -14.64
CA GLU A 18 10.65 14.95 -14.48
C GLU A 18 10.42 15.35 -13.01
N PRO A 19 11.34 16.11 -12.42
CA PRO A 19 11.33 16.43 -10.98
C PRO A 19 10.08 17.20 -10.53
N ASP A 20 9.41 17.92 -11.44
CA ASP A 20 8.25 18.77 -11.14
C ASP A 20 6.92 18.03 -11.16
N LEU A 21 6.85 16.78 -11.67
CA LEU A 21 5.61 16.00 -11.72
C LEU A 21 5.07 15.76 -10.30
N PRO A 22 3.85 16.25 -9.99
CA PRO A 22 3.27 16.07 -8.65
C PRO A 22 3.03 14.59 -8.34
N ILE A 23 3.36 14.17 -7.10
CA ILE A 23 3.16 12.82 -6.63
C ILE A 23 2.45 12.84 -5.27
N CYS A 24 1.43 12.00 -5.13
CA CYS A 24 0.88 11.56 -3.86
C CYS A 24 1.25 10.08 -3.69
N ASP A 25 2.13 9.75 -2.72
CA ASP A 25 2.46 8.37 -2.43
C ASP A 25 1.40 7.74 -1.52
N PRO A 26 0.55 6.84 -2.03
CA PRO A 26 -0.60 6.32 -1.28
C PRO A 26 -0.27 5.19 -0.32
N HIS A 27 1.01 4.89 -0.05
CA HIS A 27 1.36 3.79 0.83
C HIS A 27 2.77 3.89 1.40
N HIS A 28 2.86 4.34 2.64
CA HIS A 28 4.04 4.19 3.47
C HIS A 28 3.66 3.80 4.90
N HIS A 29 4.66 3.47 5.71
CA HIS A 29 4.49 3.13 7.12
C HIS A 29 5.35 4.03 8.01
N PHE A 30 4.98 4.11 9.30
CA PHE A 30 5.82 4.65 10.37
C PHE A 30 5.95 3.63 11.48
N TRP A 31 7.17 3.42 11.98
CA TRP A 31 7.44 2.62 13.15
C TRP A 31 8.75 2.98 13.83
N ASP A 32 8.89 2.54 15.07
CA ASP A 32 10.13 2.56 15.84
C ASP A 32 10.26 1.24 16.60
N PHE A 33 11.49 0.84 16.89
CA PHE A 33 11.80 -0.40 17.63
C PHE A 33 11.18 -1.68 17.05
N ARG A 34 11.13 -1.80 15.73
CA ARG A 34 10.70 -3.05 15.10
C ARG A 34 11.69 -4.19 15.38
N ASP A 35 11.16 -5.42 15.32
CA ASP A 35 11.96 -6.65 15.39
C ASP A 35 13.11 -6.61 14.36
N VAL A 36 14.26 -7.15 14.74
CA VAL A 36 15.47 -7.22 13.89
C VAL A 36 15.26 -7.89 12.53
N ARG A 37 14.20 -8.69 12.40
CA ARG A 37 13.79 -9.31 11.13
C ARG A 37 13.09 -8.34 10.18
N ILE A 38 12.69 -7.18 10.66
CA ILE A 38 12.05 -6.15 9.86
C ILE A 38 13.11 -5.18 9.35
N PRO A 39 13.17 -4.90 8.03
CA PRO A 39 14.10 -3.91 7.50
C PRO A 39 13.83 -2.55 8.10
N TYR A 40 14.93 -1.78 8.37
CA TYR A 40 14.79 -0.44 8.92
C TYR A 40 13.97 -0.42 10.20
N GLN A 41 14.55 -0.89 11.31
CA GLN A 41 13.90 -0.99 12.63
C GLN A 41 13.25 0.31 13.11
N ARG A 42 13.71 1.45 12.62
CA ARG A 42 13.12 2.77 12.76
C ARG A 42 12.84 3.36 11.39
N TYR A 43 11.64 3.90 11.22
CA TYR A 43 11.26 4.71 10.07
C TYR A 43 10.19 5.70 10.51
N LEU A 44 10.60 6.93 10.75
CA LEU A 44 9.79 8.04 11.21
C LEU A 44 9.89 9.20 10.21
N LEU A 45 9.58 10.42 10.65
CA LEU A 45 9.49 11.57 9.77
C LEU A 45 10.84 11.94 9.13
N ASP A 46 11.96 11.78 9.87
CA ASP A 46 13.29 12.09 9.35
C ASP A 46 13.72 11.10 8.26
N GLU A 47 13.48 9.80 8.46
CA GLU A 47 13.79 8.77 7.49
C GLU A 47 12.88 8.87 6.24
N LEU A 48 11.58 9.14 6.43
CA LEU A 48 10.67 9.41 5.32
C LEU A 48 11.10 10.64 4.53
N ASN A 49 11.48 11.74 5.21
CA ASN A 49 11.92 12.95 4.54
C ASN A 49 13.22 12.74 3.72
N ALA A 50 14.14 11.92 4.20
CA ALA A 50 15.33 11.56 3.44
C ALA A 50 14.96 10.85 2.11
N ASP A 51 13.88 10.06 2.10
CA ASP A 51 13.40 9.38 0.90
C ASP A 51 12.58 10.32 -0.01
N VAL A 52 11.58 11.02 0.51
CA VAL A 52 10.69 11.87 -0.31
C VAL A 52 11.38 13.10 -0.89
N TYR A 53 12.46 13.58 -0.26
CA TYR A 53 13.28 14.68 -0.79
C TYR A 53 14.45 14.21 -1.68
N SER A 54 14.44 12.97 -2.15
CA SER A 54 15.45 12.44 -3.07
C SER A 54 15.39 13.01 -4.50
N GLY A 55 14.54 14.01 -4.74
CA GLY A 55 14.49 14.79 -5.99
C GLY A 55 13.12 14.85 -6.66
N HIS A 56 12.13 14.04 -6.23
CA HIS A 56 10.77 14.06 -6.75
C HIS A 56 9.89 15.10 -6.04
N ASN A 57 8.83 15.57 -6.73
CA ASN A 57 7.84 16.49 -6.17
C ASN A 57 6.75 15.73 -5.40
N ILE A 58 7.11 15.18 -4.25
CA ILE A 58 6.14 14.49 -3.38
C ILE A 58 5.32 15.53 -2.63
N ARG A 59 4.05 15.67 -3.01
CA ARG A 59 3.12 16.64 -2.40
C ARG A 59 2.54 16.13 -1.09
N SER A 60 2.19 14.85 -1.06
CA SER A 60 1.57 14.21 0.09
C SER A 60 1.84 12.71 0.13
N THR A 61 1.64 12.11 1.30
CA THR A 61 1.71 10.66 1.47
C THR A 61 0.51 10.15 2.28
N VAL A 62 0.19 8.86 2.13
CA VAL A 62 -0.83 8.17 2.93
C VAL A 62 -0.15 7.15 3.82
N PHE A 63 -0.39 7.26 5.12
CA PHE A 63 0.04 6.26 6.09
C PHE A 63 -0.90 5.06 6.06
N ILE A 64 -0.33 3.87 6.02
CA ILE A 64 -1.07 2.61 6.14
C ILE A 64 -0.66 1.91 7.43
N GLU A 65 -1.63 1.40 8.18
CA GLU A 65 -1.44 0.69 9.44
C GLU A 65 -0.32 -0.36 9.39
N THR A 66 0.34 -0.57 10.50
CA THR A 66 1.43 -1.54 10.61
C THR A 66 1.54 -2.15 12.00
N ARG A 67 0.50 -1.98 12.83
CA ARG A 67 0.44 -2.42 14.25
C ARG A 67 1.55 -1.80 15.10
N SER A 68 1.88 -0.54 14.83
CA SER A 68 2.86 0.23 15.57
C SER A 68 2.18 1.01 16.70
N MET A 69 2.84 1.14 17.85
CA MET A 69 2.38 2.01 18.96
C MET A 69 0.93 1.76 19.42
N TYR A 70 0.48 0.51 19.40
CA TYR A 70 -0.80 0.13 19.97
C TYR A 70 -0.83 0.40 21.48
N LYS A 71 -1.99 0.78 22.01
CA LYS A 71 -2.14 0.98 23.47
C LYS A 71 -1.85 -0.33 24.19
N PRO A 72 -1.03 -0.29 25.27
CA PRO A 72 -0.72 -1.50 26.03
C PRO A 72 -1.94 -2.00 26.82
N ASP A 73 -2.79 -1.07 27.25
CA ASP A 73 -3.93 -1.30 28.12
C ASP A 73 -5.26 -1.00 27.43
N GLY A 74 -6.37 -1.43 28.06
CA GLY A 74 -7.72 -1.22 27.59
C GLY A 74 -8.26 -2.37 26.73
N PRO A 75 -9.47 -2.20 26.15
CA PRO A 75 -10.10 -3.22 25.30
C PRO A 75 -9.25 -3.50 24.05
N ASP A 76 -9.09 -4.78 23.71
CA ASP A 76 -8.24 -5.20 22.57
C ASP A 76 -8.67 -4.54 21.25
N ASP A 77 -9.96 -4.38 21.02
CA ASP A 77 -10.49 -3.76 19.81
C ASP A 77 -10.14 -2.25 19.69
N LEU A 78 -9.79 -1.59 20.80
CA LEU A 78 -9.43 -0.17 20.84
C LEU A 78 -7.92 0.08 20.91
N LYS A 79 -7.08 -0.94 20.99
CA LYS A 79 -5.63 -0.77 21.08
C LYS A 79 -5.03 -0.08 19.85
N SER A 80 -5.61 -0.31 18.67
CA SER A 80 -5.20 0.33 17.41
C SER A 80 -5.36 1.86 17.38
N VAL A 81 -6.15 2.44 18.30
CA VAL A 81 -6.29 3.89 18.44
C VAL A 81 -4.93 4.53 18.77
N GLY A 82 -4.04 3.85 19.52
CA GLY A 82 -2.71 4.35 19.82
C GLY A 82 -1.85 4.60 18.57
N GLU A 83 -1.97 3.75 17.55
CA GLU A 83 -1.28 3.97 16.27
C GLU A 83 -1.78 5.23 15.57
N ILE A 84 -3.09 5.50 15.59
CA ILE A 84 -3.67 6.70 15.00
C ILE A 84 -3.20 7.96 15.74
N GLU A 85 -3.21 7.96 17.07
CA GLU A 85 -2.72 9.06 17.90
C GLU A 85 -1.25 9.37 17.59
N PHE A 86 -0.41 8.34 17.51
CA PHE A 86 1.00 8.45 17.17
C PHE A 86 1.22 9.07 15.78
N VAL A 87 0.56 8.52 14.75
CA VAL A 87 0.70 9.00 13.37
C VAL A 87 0.10 10.40 13.19
N GLN A 88 -1.00 10.72 13.87
CA GLN A 88 -1.58 12.06 13.90
C GLN A 88 -0.57 13.09 14.41
N GLY A 89 0.25 12.74 15.42
CA GLY A 89 1.33 13.60 15.91
C GLY A 89 2.40 13.87 14.85
N LEU A 90 2.85 12.83 14.15
CA LEU A 90 3.82 12.96 13.05
C LEU A 90 3.25 13.75 11.87
N ALA A 91 2.00 13.50 11.50
CA ALA A 91 1.31 14.24 10.45
C ALA A 91 1.14 15.73 10.81
N ALA A 92 0.86 16.05 12.06
CA ALA A 92 0.79 17.43 12.55
C ALA A 92 2.15 18.13 12.49
N ALA A 93 3.22 17.43 12.90
CA ALA A 93 4.59 17.94 12.77
C ALA A 93 4.95 18.25 11.32
N SER A 94 4.67 17.33 10.38
CA SER A 94 4.88 17.56 8.94
C SER A 94 4.05 18.76 8.44
N ALA A 95 2.78 18.87 8.85
CA ALA A 95 1.88 19.95 8.41
C ALA A 95 2.30 21.33 8.91
N SER A 96 3.16 21.43 9.92
CA SER A 96 3.70 22.71 10.41
C SER A 96 4.56 23.44 9.36
N GLY A 97 5.08 22.70 8.36
CA GLY A 97 5.98 23.22 7.34
C GLY A 97 7.45 23.26 7.77
N VAL A 98 7.78 22.98 9.04
CA VAL A 98 9.18 22.95 9.54
C VAL A 98 10.00 21.84 8.84
N TYR A 99 9.32 20.75 8.47
CA TYR A 99 9.94 19.59 7.80
C TYR A 99 9.89 19.67 6.27
N GLY A 100 9.54 20.82 5.69
CA GLY A 100 9.46 21.03 4.24
C GLY A 100 8.02 21.00 3.69
N PRO A 101 7.85 21.02 2.34
CA PRO A 101 6.56 21.19 1.71
C PRO A 101 5.69 19.92 1.65
N THR A 102 6.28 18.72 1.74
CA THR A 102 5.53 17.46 1.69
C THR A 102 4.60 17.34 2.89
N ARG A 103 3.38 16.87 2.67
CA ARG A 103 2.40 16.56 3.72
C ARG A 103 2.45 15.06 4.02
N ALA A 104 3.34 14.64 4.91
CA ALA A 104 3.44 13.25 5.35
C ALA A 104 2.16 12.83 6.10
N ALA A 105 1.68 11.62 5.81
CA ALA A 105 0.45 11.08 6.36
C ALA A 105 -0.74 12.05 6.25
N ALA A 106 -0.91 12.68 5.08
CA ALA A 106 -2.02 13.56 4.78
C ALA A 106 -3.38 12.84 4.89
N ALA A 107 -3.38 11.52 4.66
CA ALA A 107 -4.44 10.60 5.06
C ALA A 107 -3.86 9.44 5.88
N ILE A 108 -4.68 8.89 6.77
CA ILE A 108 -4.30 7.82 7.70
C ILE A 108 -5.29 6.68 7.55
N ILE A 109 -4.76 5.50 7.24
CA ILE A 109 -5.49 4.24 7.17
C ILE A 109 -5.07 3.39 8.37
N GLY A 110 -6.01 3.19 9.28
CA GLY A 110 -5.79 2.46 10.52
C GLY A 110 -6.11 0.98 10.44
N ASN A 111 -6.31 0.36 11.60
CA ASN A 111 -6.75 -1.04 11.70
C ASN A 111 -8.03 -1.14 12.54
N GLY A 112 -8.97 -1.97 12.07
CA GLY A 112 -10.19 -2.30 12.79
C GLY A 112 -10.67 -3.69 12.39
N ASN A 113 -11.20 -4.45 13.34
CA ASN A 113 -11.62 -5.83 13.12
C ASN A 113 -13.04 -5.91 12.54
N LEU A 114 -13.18 -6.05 11.22
CA LEU A 114 -14.49 -6.14 10.56
C LEU A 114 -15.30 -7.39 10.96
N ASN A 115 -14.66 -8.43 11.54
CA ASN A 115 -15.39 -9.61 12.05
C ASN A 115 -16.32 -9.29 13.24
N LEU A 116 -16.18 -8.11 13.86
CA LEU A 116 -17.12 -7.61 14.85
C LEU A 116 -18.50 -7.31 14.26
N GLY A 117 -18.64 -7.28 12.94
CA GLY A 117 -19.86 -6.89 12.25
C GLY A 117 -20.27 -5.47 12.62
N GLU A 118 -21.53 -5.24 12.98
CA GLU A 118 -22.03 -3.91 13.37
C GLU A 118 -21.32 -3.33 14.61
N LYS A 119 -20.75 -4.19 15.47
CA LYS A 119 -20.00 -3.77 16.67
C LYS A 119 -18.68 -3.10 16.34
N VAL A 120 -18.23 -3.07 15.09
CA VAL A 120 -17.03 -2.32 14.70
C VAL A 120 -17.25 -0.81 14.71
N GLN A 121 -18.50 -0.34 14.64
CA GLN A 121 -18.79 1.10 14.56
C GLN A 121 -18.14 1.93 15.70
N PRO A 122 -18.28 1.59 16.99
CA PRO A 122 -17.63 2.35 18.07
C PRO A 122 -16.09 2.38 17.97
N VAL A 123 -15.49 1.31 17.40
CA VAL A 123 -14.04 1.27 17.15
C VAL A 123 -13.67 2.29 16.08
N LEU A 124 -14.37 2.31 14.95
CA LEU A 124 -14.16 3.26 13.86
C LEU A 124 -14.39 4.71 14.30
N GLU A 125 -15.40 4.95 15.13
CA GLU A 125 -15.65 6.27 15.74
C GLU A 125 -14.47 6.73 16.60
N SER A 126 -13.90 5.82 17.40
CA SER A 126 -12.73 6.09 18.24
C SER A 126 -11.48 6.40 17.41
N LEU A 127 -11.24 5.65 16.32
CA LEU A 127 -10.15 5.91 15.37
C LEU A 127 -10.34 7.27 14.70
N LYS A 128 -11.56 7.59 14.27
CA LYS A 128 -11.89 8.89 13.66
C LYS A 128 -11.73 10.06 14.65
N LEU A 129 -12.09 9.85 15.92
CA LEU A 129 -11.89 10.87 16.96
C LEU A 129 -10.41 11.16 17.21
N ALA A 130 -9.53 10.14 17.14
CA ALA A 130 -8.09 10.30 17.30
C ALA A 130 -7.45 11.09 16.13
N SER A 131 -8.04 11.07 14.94
CA SER A 131 -7.57 11.85 13.79
C SER A 131 -8.75 12.32 12.90
N PRO A 132 -9.52 13.35 13.32
CA PRO A 132 -10.79 13.72 12.68
C PRO A 132 -10.66 14.12 11.20
N ASN A 133 -9.54 14.73 10.83
CA ASN A 133 -9.34 15.31 9.51
C ASN A 133 -8.52 14.41 8.57
N ARG A 134 -7.84 13.37 9.07
CA ARG A 134 -6.94 12.53 8.27
C ARG A 134 -7.32 11.06 8.24
N PHE A 135 -8.09 10.57 9.23
CA PHE A 135 -8.54 9.17 9.22
C PHE A 135 -9.57 8.97 8.10
N GLN A 136 -9.22 8.16 7.10
CA GLN A 136 -10.03 7.94 5.89
C GLN A 136 -10.47 6.49 5.70
N GLY A 137 -9.99 5.56 6.50
CA GLY A 137 -10.34 4.16 6.36
C GLY A 137 -9.48 3.23 7.21
N ILE A 138 -9.64 1.95 6.95
CA ILE A 138 -8.84 0.90 7.59
C ILE A 138 -8.21 -0.01 6.54
N ARG A 139 -7.12 -0.70 6.94
CA ARG A 139 -6.59 -1.83 6.19
C ARG A 139 -6.93 -3.13 6.91
N GLN A 140 -7.39 -4.12 6.13
CA GLN A 140 -7.63 -5.47 6.63
C GLN A 140 -6.78 -6.46 5.83
N PRO A 141 -5.75 -7.07 6.44
CA PRO A 141 -5.04 -8.20 5.83
C PRO A 141 -5.95 -9.43 5.78
N CYS A 142 -6.22 -9.92 4.55
CA CYS A 142 -7.08 -11.08 4.31
C CYS A 142 -6.35 -12.22 3.60
N GLY A 143 -5.03 -12.15 3.48
CA GLY A 143 -4.23 -13.21 2.86
C GLY A 143 -4.34 -14.53 3.61
N TRP A 144 -4.84 -15.56 2.93
CA TRP A 144 -4.90 -16.94 3.38
C TRP A 144 -4.37 -17.86 2.30
N ASP A 145 -3.69 -18.92 2.69
CA ASP A 145 -3.18 -19.93 1.78
C ASP A 145 -3.26 -21.33 2.43
N PRO A 146 -3.68 -22.37 1.71
CA PRO A 146 -3.72 -23.73 2.24
C PRO A 146 -2.33 -24.34 2.53
N ASN A 147 -1.27 -23.75 1.93
CA ASN A 147 0.09 -24.24 2.15
C ASN A 147 0.67 -23.62 3.44
N PRO A 148 1.11 -24.44 4.42
CA PRO A 148 1.62 -23.94 5.70
C PRO A 148 2.95 -23.17 5.59
N GLU A 149 3.63 -23.23 4.45
CA GLU A 149 4.85 -22.46 4.18
C GLU A 149 4.54 -21.00 3.83
N VAL A 150 3.29 -20.69 3.51
CA VAL A 150 2.83 -19.32 3.20
C VAL A 150 2.23 -18.69 4.46
N GLU A 151 2.68 -17.48 4.78
CA GLU A 151 2.16 -16.74 5.93
C GLU A 151 0.65 -16.46 5.77
N THR A 152 -0.17 -17.05 6.63
CA THR A 152 -1.60 -16.78 6.68
C THR A 152 -1.91 -15.68 7.68
N ARG A 153 -2.68 -14.67 7.26
CA ARG A 153 -3.04 -13.48 8.06
C ARG A 153 -4.52 -13.39 8.41
N ALA A 154 -5.34 -14.25 7.82
CA ALA A 154 -6.78 -14.33 8.02
C ALA A 154 -7.24 -15.79 7.98
N PRO A 155 -8.41 -16.11 8.52
CA PRO A 155 -9.03 -17.40 8.29
C PRO A 155 -9.36 -17.64 6.81
N GLU A 156 -9.47 -18.90 6.44
CA GLU A 156 -10.03 -19.29 5.15
C GLU A 156 -11.40 -18.65 4.94
N GLN A 157 -11.69 -18.22 3.71
CA GLN A 157 -12.96 -17.61 3.32
C GLN A 157 -13.36 -16.38 4.18
N GLN A 158 -12.37 -15.61 4.61
CA GLN A 158 -12.58 -14.38 5.39
C GLN A 158 -13.57 -13.44 4.70
N LEU A 159 -13.47 -13.27 3.39
CA LEU A 159 -14.28 -12.34 2.61
C LEU A 159 -15.73 -12.84 2.41
N ALA A 160 -15.98 -14.13 2.58
CA ALA A 160 -17.31 -14.71 2.58
C ALA A 160 -18.01 -14.60 3.95
N ASN A 161 -17.28 -14.27 5.01
CA ASN A 161 -17.82 -14.16 6.37
C ASN A 161 -18.90 -13.07 6.47
N SER A 162 -20.09 -13.41 6.94
CA SER A 162 -21.22 -12.49 7.03
C SER A 162 -20.98 -11.29 7.97
N ASN A 163 -20.27 -11.50 9.09
CA ASN A 163 -19.92 -10.40 9.99
C ASN A 163 -18.89 -9.48 9.34
N PHE A 164 -17.89 -10.02 8.63
CA PHE A 164 -16.93 -9.22 7.88
C PHE A 164 -17.63 -8.31 6.87
N ARG A 165 -18.59 -8.84 6.09
CA ARG A 165 -19.40 -8.05 5.14
C ARG A 165 -20.25 -6.99 5.82
N LYS A 166 -20.87 -7.29 6.98
CA LYS A 166 -21.59 -6.29 7.79
C LYS A 166 -20.65 -5.19 8.29
N GLY A 167 -19.47 -5.55 8.79
CA GLY A 167 -18.46 -4.58 9.21
C GLY A 167 -18.00 -3.69 8.07
N ALA A 168 -17.81 -4.23 6.86
CA ALA A 168 -17.49 -3.46 5.68
C ALA A 168 -18.62 -2.47 5.30
N GLN A 169 -19.88 -2.86 5.44
CA GLN A 169 -21.00 -1.94 5.21
C GLN A 169 -21.01 -0.74 6.18
N ILE A 170 -20.55 -0.94 7.43
CA ILE A 170 -20.37 0.18 8.38
C ILE A 170 -19.31 1.18 7.87
N LEU A 171 -18.22 0.70 7.24
CA LEU A 171 -17.25 1.62 6.61
C LEU A 171 -17.92 2.51 5.56
N ALA A 172 -18.72 1.93 4.65
CA ALA A 172 -19.46 2.70 3.65
C ALA A 172 -20.37 3.75 4.28
N ASN A 173 -21.15 3.37 5.29
CA ASN A 173 -22.08 4.26 6.01
C ASN A 173 -21.35 5.44 6.68
N MET A 174 -20.09 5.23 7.09
CA MET A 174 -19.23 6.26 7.68
C MET A 174 -18.39 7.03 6.64
N GLY A 175 -18.50 6.68 5.36
CA GLY A 175 -17.71 7.25 4.26
C GLY A 175 -16.23 6.93 4.35
N LEU A 176 -15.88 5.77 4.91
CA LEU A 176 -14.51 5.27 5.07
C LEU A 176 -14.19 4.22 4.00
N SER A 177 -12.91 4.12 3.64
CA SER A 177 -12.40 3.14 2.67
C SER A 177 -11.88 1.86 3.34
N LEU A 178 -11.76 0.82 2.54
CA LEU A 178 -11.15 -0.46 2.93
C LEU A 178 -9.93 -0.75 2.06
N ASP A 179 -8.73 -0.54 2.59
CA ASP A 179 -7.51 -1.12 2.03
C ASP A 179 -7.45 -2.61 2.32
N ILE A 180 -7.14 -3.44 1.32
CA ILE A 180 -7.15 -4.89 1.49
C ILE A 180 -5.93 -5.54 0.85
N THR A 181 -5.38 -6.54 1.54
CA THR A 181 -4.36 -7.43 1.00
C THR A 181 -4.90 -8.84 0.96
N VAL A 182 -4.77 -9.46 -0.20
CA VAL A 182 -5.08 -10.88 -0.45
C VAL A 182 -3.91 -11.53 -1.16
N TYR A 183 -3.94 -12.84 -1.37
CA TYR A 183 -3.05 -13.50 -2.31
C TYR A 183 -3.72 -13.65 -3.68
N PHE A 184 -2.94 -13.80 -4.73
CA PHE A 184 -3.40 -13.80 -6.13
C PHE A 184 -4.53 -14.81 -6.40
N HIS A 185 -4.53 -15.94 -5.73
CA HIS A 185 -5.57 -16.97 -5.87
C HIS A 185 -6.89 -16.64 -5.14
N GLN A 186 -6.91 -15.59 -4.31
CA GLN A 186 -8.11 -15.09 -3.62
C GLN A 186 -8.80 -13.92 -4.36
N LEU A 187 -8.30 -13.52 -5.53
CA LEU A 187 -8.85 -12.37 -6.27
C LEU A 187 -10.30 -12.60 -6.71
N GLU A 188 -10.69 -13.85 -7.01
CA GLU A 188 -12.09 -14.18 -7.31
C GLU A 188 -13.00 -14.01 -6.07
N GLU A 189 -12.56 -14.49 -4.90
CA GLU A 189 -13.24 -14.27 -3.63
C GLU A 189 -13.39 -12.77 -3.32
N LEU A 190 -12.35 -11.97 -3.63
CA LEU A 190 -12.40 -10.51 -3.49
C LEU A 190 -13.42 -9.87 -4.43
N ALA A 191 -13.53 -10.32 -5.67
CA ALA A 191 -14.55 -9.83 -6.60
C ALA A 191 -15.97 -10.12 -6.10
N ASP A 192 -16.22 -11.32 -5.56
CA ASP A 192 -17.50 -11.66 -4.96
C ASP A 192 -17.82 -10.84 -3.72
N PHE A 193 -16.81 -10.59 -2.88
CA PHE A 193 -16.93 -9.67 -1.76
C PHE A 193 -17.30 -8.26 -2.21
N ALA A 194 -16.57 -7.70 -3.18
CA ALA A 194 -16.80 -6.34 -3.68
C ALA A 194 -18.22 -6.16 -4.22
N LYS A 195 -18.74 -7.14 -4.97
CA LYS A 195 -20.13 -7.15 -5.46
C LYS A 195 -21.14 -7.20 -4.34
N SER A 196 -20.83 -7.82 -3.20
CA SER A 196 -21.73 -7.91 -2.04
C SER A 196 -21.77 -6.63 -1.18
N VAL A 197 -20.81 -5.72 -1.37
CA VAL A 197 -20.68 -4.44 -0.63
C VAL A 197 -20.39 -3.29 -1.61
N PRO A 198 -21.27 -3.00 -2.56
CA PRO A 198 -20.99 -2.09 -3.69
C PRO A 198 -20.71 -0.64 -3.26
N ASP A 199 -21.18 -0.23 -2.09
CA ASP A 199 -20.99 1.13 -1.58
C ASP A 199 -19.64 1.35 -0.87
N VAL A 200 -18.87 0.27 -0.64
CA VAL A 200 -17.54 0.36 -0.03
C VAL A 200 -16.50 0.65 -1.09
N THR A 201 -15.73 1.72 -0.94
CA THR A 201 -14.51 1.90 -1.75
C THR A 201 -13.42 0.95 -1.24
N ILE A 202 -13.05 -0.01 -2.08
CA ILE A 202 -12.03 -1.02 -1.78
C ILE A 202 -10.74 -0.67 -2.50
N ILE A 203 -9.63 -0.64 -1.78
CA ILE A 203 -8.30 -0.39 -2.34
C ILE A 203 -7.49 -1.69 -2.28
N LEU A 204 -7.31 -2.33 -3.42
CA LEU A 204 -6.50 -3.54 -3.54
C LEU A 204 -5.02 -3.18 -3.54
N ASN A 205 -4.28 -3.65 -2.52
CA ASN A 205 -2.88 -3.33 -2.35
C ASN A 205 -1.97 -4.24 -3.21
N HIS A 206 -0.80 -3.72 -3.60
CA HIS A 206 0.33 -4.48 -4.10
C HIS A 206 -0.01 -5.38 -5.29
N ILE A 207 -0.59 -4.79 -6.33
CA ILE A 207 -1.02 -5.49 -7.56
C ILE A 207 -1.78 -6.81 -7.32
N GLY A 208 -2.55 -6.88 -6.22
CA GLY A 208 -3.37 -8.06 -5.92
C GLY A 208 -2.59 -9.25 -5.37
N GLY A 209 -1.47 -9.02 -4.68
CA GLY A 209 -0.77 -10.04 -3.90
C GLY A 209 -0.14 -11.16 -4.72
N LEU A 210 0.59 -10.81 -5.77
CA LEU A 210 1.32 -11.74 -6.64
C LEU A 210 2.49 -12.43 -5.87
N TYR A 211 2.19 -13.49 -5.14
CA TYR A 211 3.14 -14.24 -4.33
C TYR A 211 3.90 -15.27 -5.16
N ARG A 212 5.26 -15.25 -5.17
CA ARG A 212 6.09 -16.05 -6.08
C ARG A 212 7.28 -16.73 -5.38
N ILE A 213 7.15 -17.05 -4.09
CA ILE A 213 8.17 -17.82 -3.33
C ILE A 213 7.53 -19.06 -2.70
N GLY A 214 8.34 -19.86 -2.01
CA GLY A 214 7.87 -21.10 -1.38
C GLY A 214 7.24 -22.03 -2.43
N PRO A 215 5.99 -22.47 -2.22
CA PRO A 215 5.30 -23.39 -3.12
C PRO A 215 5.04 -22.82 -4.52
N TYR A 216 5.18 -21.50 -4.69
CA TYR A 216 4.95 -20.78 -5.94
C TYR A 216 6.24 -20.36 -6.66
N ALA A 217 7.41 -20.68 -6.08
CA ALA A 217 8.69 -20.36 -6.68
C ALA A 217 8.89 -21.10 -8.02
N ASN A 218 9.38 -20.38 -9.04
CA ASN A 218 9.63 -20.91 -10.38
C ASN A 218 8.40 -21.51 -11.11
N ARG A 219 7.18 -21.08 -10.70
CA ARG A 219 5.91 -21.53 -11.30
C ARG A 219 5.18 -20.39 -12.02
N ASP A 220 5.90 -19.49 -12.64
CA ASP A 220 5.31 -18.32 -13.34
C ASP A 220 4.33 -18.72 -14.44
N ASN A 221 4.53 -19.88 -15.08
CA ASN A 221 3.62 -20.44 -16.08
C ASN A 221 2.23 -20.80 -15.53
N GLU A 222 2.08 -20.96 -14.22
CA GLU A 222 0.82 -21.21 -13.53
C GLU A 222 0.33 -19.99 -12.76
N VAL A 223 1.23 -19.33 -12.04
CA VAL A 223 0.91 -18.19 -11.17
C VAL A 223 0.46 -16.97 -11.98
N LEU A 224 1.18 -16.59 -13.03
CA LEU A 224 0.87 -15.39 -13.80
C LEU A 224 -0.47 -15.47 -14.56
N PRO A 225 -0.84 -16.58 -15.23
CA PRO A 225 -2.17 -16.70 -15.84
C PRO A 225 -3.30 -16.62 -14.81
N HIS A 226 -3.17 -17.29 -13.67
CA HIS A 226 -4.16 -17.24 -12.59
C HIS A 226 -4.31 -15.83 -12.02
N TRP A 227 -3.18 -15.16 -11.72
CA TRP A 227 -3.17 -13.77 -11.27
C TRP A 227 -3.83 -12.83 -12.29
N ARG A 228 -3.52 -12.97 -13.59
CA ARG A 228 -4.12 -12.14 -14.65
C ARG A 228 -5.63 -12.31 -14.72
N GLU A 229 -6.11 -13.55 -14.65
CA GLU A 229 -7.55 -13.80 -14.62
C GLU A 229 -8.21 -13.15 -13.39
N GLY A 230 -7.58 -13.28 -12.22
CA GLY A 230 -8.04 -12.64 -11.00
C GLY A 230 -8.08 -11.11 -11.10
N ILE A 231 -7.01 -10.47 -11.61
CA ILE A 231 -6.96 -9.02 -11.84
C ILE A 231 -8.08 -8.58 -12.79
N LYS A 232 -8.33 -9.32 -13.86
CA LYS A 232 -9.45 -9.04 -14.77
C LYS A 232 -10.80 -9.09 -14.03
N LYS A 233 -11.06 -10.13 -13.22
CA LYS A 233 -12.31 -10.28 -12.47
C LYS A 233 -12.53 -9.13 -11.46
N VAL A 234 -11.50 -8.73 -10.70
CA VAL A 234 -11.63 -7.62 -9.75
C VAL A 234 -11.74 -6.26 -10.44
N SER A 235 -11.21 -6.10 -11.65
CA SER A 235 -11.34 -4.86 -12.42
C SER A 235 -12.78 -4.60 -12.91
N GLU A 236 -13.60 -5.64 -13.01
CA GLU A 236 -15.03 -5.54 -13.34
C GLU A 236 -15.87 -4.97 -12.19
N CYS A 237 -15.29 -4.81 -10.99
CA CYS A 237 -15.96 -4.22 -9.84
C CYS A 237 -15.62 -2.73 -9.77
N ASP A 238 -16.61 -1.85 -10.00
CA ASP A 238 -16.41 -0.39 -10.07
C ASP A 238 -15.95 0.22 -8.74
N ASN A 239 -16.22 -0.45 -7.62
CA ASN A 239 -15.84 -0.03 -6.28
C ASN A 239 -14.41 -0.46 -5.87
N ILE A 240 -13.63 -1.10 -6.78
CA ILE A 240 -12.23 -1.46 -6.52
C ILE A 240 -11.28 -0.50 -7.24
N VAL A 241 -10.28 -0.02 -6.50
CA VAL A 241 -9.13 0.76 -6.99
C VAL A 241 -7.86 -0.02 -6.69
N LEU A 242 -6.85 0.06 -7.55
CA LEU A 242 -5.64 -0.76 -7.45
C LEU A 242 -4.39 0.08 -7.15
N LYS A 243 -3.58 -0.35 -6.19
CA LYS A 243 -2.23 0.17 -5.97
C LYS A 243 -1.21 -0.58 -6.82
N LEU A 244 -0.42 0.17 -7.56
CA LEU A 244 0.62 -0.28 -8.47
C LEU A 244 1.99 -0.11 -7.82
N GLY A 245 2.49 -1.15 -7.19
CA GLY A 245 3.76 -1.17 -6.45
C GLY A 245 3.70 -2.17 -5.31
N GLY A 246 4.46 -1.89 -4.26
CA GLY A 246 4.48 -2.73 -3.06
C GLY A 246 5.07 -4.12 -3.27
N ILE A 247 5.87 -4.32 -4.32
CA ILE A 247 6.39 -5.63 -4.75
C ILE A 247 7.91 -5.74 -4.66
N GLY A 248 8.55 -4.80 -3.96
CA GLY A 248 10.00 -4.84 -3.70
C GLY A 248 10.44 -5.87 -2.67
N GLN A 249 9.51 -6.43 -1.90
CA GLN A 249 9.84 -7.46 -0.91
C GLN A 249 10.14 -8.81 -1.56
N PRO A 250 11.02 -9.63 -0.94
CA PRO A 250 11.41 -10.94 -1.48
C PRO A 250 10.24 -11.88 -1.80
N ARG A 251 9.11 -11.74 -1.10
CA ARG A 251 7.92 -12.59 -1.27
C ARG A 251 7.30 -12.54 -2.68
N TYR A 252 7.61 -11.50 -3.44
CA TYR A 252 7.12 -11.33 -4.81
C TYR A 252 8.00 -12.04 -5.84
N GLY A 253 9.06 -12.73 -5.40
CA GLY A 253 9.93 -13.55 -6.23
C GLY A 253 10.98 -12.79 -7.02
N PHE A 254 11.05 -11.47 -6.88
CA PHE A 254 12.15 -10.68 -7.39
C PHE A 254 13.32 -10.73 -6.41
N LEU A 255 14.51 -10.98 -6.93
CA LEU A 255 15.70 -11.15 -6.12
C LEU A 255 16.59 -9.88 -6.08
N TRP A 256 16.02 -8.70 -6.33
CA TRP A 256 16.75 -7.42 -6.43
C TRP A 256 17.60 -7.14 -5.19
N HIS A 257 17.12 -7.49 -4.00
CA HIS A 257 17.83 -7.35 -2.73
C HIS A 257 19.10 -8.20 -2.62
N THR A 258 19.32 -9.17 -3.53
CA THR A 258 20.52 -10.03 -3.55
C THR A 258 21.60 -9.56 -4.53
N TYR A 259 21.30 -8.55 -5.32
CA TYR A 259 22.25 -8.02 -6.31
C TYR A 259 23.44 -7.35 -5.63
N SER A 260 24.58 -7.30 -6.32
CA SER A 260 25.80 -6.63 -5.81
C SER A 260 25.62 -5.13 -5.64
N LYS A 261 24.68 -4.52 -6.37
CA LYS A 261 24.20 -3.13 -6.26
C LYS A 261 22.71 -3.09 -6.59
N PRO A 262 21.96 -2.06 -6.14
CA PRO A 262 20.55 -1.93 -6.48
C PRO A 262 20.31 -1.91 -7.99
N ILE A 263 19.15 -2.40 -8.39
CA ILE A 263 18.66 -2.34 -9.76
C ILE A 263 18.53 -0.88 -10.23
N SER A 264 18.82 -0.59 -11.51
CA SER A 264 18.56 0.72 -12.10
C SER A 264 17.09 0.96 -12.39
N SER A 265 16.67 2.22 -12.52
CA SER A 265 15.29 2.57 -12.84
C SER A 265 14.83 2.02 -14.20
N GLU A 266 15.72 1.99 -15.20
CA GLU A 266 15.43 1.41 -16.51
C GLU A 266 15.17 -0.08 -16.42
N ASN A 267 16.04 -0.84 -15.75
CA ASN A 267 15.87 -2.27 -15.59
C ASN A 267 14.64 -2.60 -14.72
N LEU A 268 14.42 -1.83 -13.64
CA LEU A 268 13.23 -1.99 -12.80
C LEU A 268 11.95 -1.73 -13.60
N SER A 269 11.92 -0.68 -14.41
CA SER A 269 10.80 -0.37 -15.31
C SER A 269 10.51 -1.53 -16.28
N ASN A 270 11.57 -2.08 -16.90
CA ASN A 270 11.42 -3.20 -17.84
C ASN A 270 10.87 -4.47 -17.17
N GLU A 271 11.31 -4.78 -15.95
CA GLU A 271 10.83 -5.94 -15.20
C GLU A 271 9.39 -5.75 -14.68
N LEU A 272 9.00 -4.51 -14.33
CA LEU A 272 7.66 -4.19 -13.84
C LEU A 272 6.62 -4.05 -14.95
N ALA A 273 7.03 -3.59 -16.14
CA ALA A 273 6.12 -3.23 -17.22
C ALA A 273 5.10 -4.33 -17.58
N PRO A 274 5.45 -5.62 -17.71
CA PRO A 274 4.49 -6.67 -18.05
C PRO A 274 3.38 -6.87 -17.02
N LEU A 275 3.62 -6.52 -15.76
CA LEU A 275 2.66 -6.65 -14.67
C LEU A 275 1.83 -5.37 -14.51
N ILE A 276 2.50 -4.23 -14.44
CA ILE A 276 1.87 -2.93 -14.19
C ILE A 276 1.01 -2.49 -15.38
N ASN A 277 1.52 -2.61 -16.61
CA ASN A 277 0.73 -2.26 -17.79
C ASN A 277 -0.53 -3.14 -17.90
N TYR A 278 -0.40 -4.45 -17.62
CA TYR A 278 -1.58 -5.31 -17.58
C TYR A 278 -2.63 -4.82 -16.57
N CYS A 279 -2.19 -4.43 -15.35
CA CYS A 279 -3.09 -3.87 -14.36
C CYS A 279 -3.77 -2.57 -14.83
N ILE A 280 -3.01 -1.65 -15.43
CA ILE A 280 -3.55 -0.38 -15.94
C ILE A 280 -4.52 -0.63 -17.10
N ASP A 281 -4.24 -1.56 -18.00
CA ASP A 281 -5.12 -1.93 -19.11
C ASP A 281 -6.47 -2.48 -18.63
N GLN A 282 -6.50 -3.20 -17.48
CA GLN A 282 -7.73 -3.73 -16.92
C GLN A 282 -8.50 -2.68 -16.09
N PHE A 283 -7.82 -1.88 -15.28
CA PHE A 283 -8.46 -0.95 -14.33
C PHE A 283 -8.65 0.46 -14.87
N THR A 284 -7.94 0.85 -15.92
CA THR A 284 -7.73 2.22 -16.41
C THR A 284 -6.90 3.08 -15.42
N PRO A 285 -6.18 4.11 -15.92
CA PRO A 285 -5.38 5.00 -15.06
C PRO A 285 -6.16 5.63 -13.91
N ALA A 286 -7.42 6.01 -14.15
CA ALA A 286 -8.28 6.68 -13.15
C ALA A 286 -8.67 5.78 -11.95
N ARG A 287 -8.41 4.47 -12.02
CA ARG A 287 -8.60 3.52 -10.91
C ARG A 287 -7.30 2.85 -10.46
N CYS A 288 -6.15 3.44 -10.84
CA CYS A 288 -4.83 2.99 -10.43
C CYS A 288 -4.06 4.10 -9.73
N MET A 289 -3.13 3.75 -8.84
CA MET A 289 -2.21 4.68 -8.20
C MET A 289 -0.87 4.02 -7.92
N PHE A 290 0.24 4.68 -8.27
CA PHE A 290 1.59 4.21 -7.94
C PHE A 290 1.87 4.38 -6.46
N GLU A 291 2.44 3.35 -5.82
CA GLU A 291 2.78 3.35 -4.38
C GLU A 291 4.23 2.96 -4.12
N SER A 292 4.82 3.48 -3.04
CA SER A 292 6.17 3.08 -2.63
C SER A 292 6.20 1.83 -1.75
N ASN A 293 5.25 1.67 -0.84
CA ASN A 293 5.29 0.70 0.25
C ASN A 293 6.59 0.79 1.08
N PHE A 294 7.06 2.02 1.36
CA PHE A 294 8.27 2.23 2.15
C PHE A 294 7.97 2.21 3.67
N PRO A 295 8.89 1.70 4.50
CA PRO A 295 10.21 1.16 4.16
C PRO A 295 10.27 -0.33 3.76
N PRO A 296 9.19 -1.17 3.77
CA PRO A 296 9.33 -2.59 3.40
C PRO A 296 10.04 -2.83 2.07
N ASP A 297 9.71 -2.07 1.03
CA ASP A 297 10.27 -2.24 -0.31
C ASP A 297 11.66 -1.61 -0.49
N LYS A 298 12.07 -0.77 0.44
CA LYS A 298 13.41 -0.13 0.46
C LYS A 298 14.56 -1.15 0.55
N VAL A 299 14.27 -2.41 0.81
CA VAL A 299 15.26 -3.51 0.74
C VAL A 299 15.77 -3.78 -0.68
N SER A 300 15.05 -3.34 -1.71
CA SER A 300 15.35 -3.66 -3.12
C SER A 300 15.81 -2.46 -3.95
N TYR A 301 15.37 -1.26 -3.62
CA TYR A 301 15.65 -0.04 -4.38
C TYR A 301 15.41 1.22 -3.55
N SER A 302 16.02 2.33 -3.97
CA SER A 302 15.78 3.64 -3.38
C SER A 302 14.46 4.24 -3.88
N TYR A 303 13.95 5.21 -3.15
CA TYR A 303 12.73 5.95 -3.50
C TYR A 303 12.85 6.64 -4.86
N ASN A 304 14.02 7.25 -5.12
CA ASN A 304 14.32 7.88 -6.41
C ASN A 304 14.28 6.89 -7.58
N ILE A 305 14.91 5.71 -7.42
CA ILE A 305 14.93 4.67 -8.46
C ILE A 305 13.50 4.17 -8.75
N LEU A 306 12.68 3.94 -7.72
CA LEU A 306 11.31 3.47 -7.89
C LEU A 306 10.47 4.44 -8.69
N PHE A 307 10.43 5.72 -8.28
CA PHE A 307 9.60 6.70 -8.98
C PHE A 307 10.16 7.08 -10.37
N ASN A 308 11.49 7.01 -10.59
CA ASN A 308 12.06 7.06 -11.93
C ASN A 308 11.55 5.90 -12.80
N ALA A 309 11.52 4.66 -12.28
CA ALA A 309 11.01 3.50 -13.00
C ALA A 309 9.53 3.67 -13.38
N PHE A 310 8.68 4.17 -12.48
CA PHE A 310 7.28 4.47 -12.77
C PHE A 310 7.14 5.57 -13.85
N LYS A 311 7.99 6.60 -13.82
CA LYS A 311 8.00 7.66 -14.84
C LYS A 311 8.43 7.14 -16.21
N ILE A 312 9.41 6.23 -16.28
CA ILE A 312 9.81 5.57 -17.53
C ILE A 312 8.66 4.72 -18.08
N LEU A 313 8.07 3.87 -17.23
CA LEU A 313 6.98 2.96 -17.59
C LEU A 313 5.75 3.71 -18.10
N SER A 314 5.45 4.86 -17.50
CA SER A 314 4.24 5.64 -17.79
C SER A 314 4.38 6.61 -18.97
N LYS A 315 5.50 6.69 -19.67
CA LYS A 315 5.70 7.59 -20.82
C LYS A 315 4.71 7.39 -21.98
N GLN A 316 4.12 6.22 -22.07
CA GLN A 316 3.12 5.89 -23.10
C GLN A 316 1.73 6.48 -22.82
N TYR A 317 1.46 6.93 -21.60
CA TYR A 317 0.17 7.49 -21.19
C TYR A 317 0.16 9.02 -21.36
N SER A 318 -1.03 9.58 -21.59
CA SER A 318 -1.24 11.03 -21.66
C SER A 318 -0.94 11.72 -20.31
N ASP A 319 -0.74 13.04 -20.35
CA ASP A 319 -0.48 13.83 -19.14
C ASP A 319 -1.60 13.68 -18.09
N LYS A 320 -2.87 13.60 -18.54
CA LYS A 320 -4.01 13.38 -17.62
C LYS A 320 -3.96 11.99 -16.99
N GLU A 321 -3.70 10.95 -17.74
CA GLU A 321 -3.58 9.59 -17.24
C GLU A 321 -2.39 9.46 -16.26
N ARG A 322 -1.29 10.11 -16.56
CA ARG A 322 -0.14 10.17 -15.66
C ARG A 322 -0.45 10.95 -14.39
N SER A 323 -1.21 12.05 -14.47
CA SER A 323 -1.69 12.77 -13.30
C SER A 323 -2.55 11.86 -12.42
N ASP A 324 -3.43 11.05 -13.00
CA ASP A 324 -4.23 10.08 -12.26
C ASP A 324 -3.33 9.03 -11.56
N LEU A 325 -2.38 8.44 -12.27
CA LEU A 325 -1.49 7.39 -11.75
C LEU A 325 -0.59 7.89 -10.60
N PHE A 326 -0.07 9.12 -10.69
CA PHE A 326 0.90 9.65 -9.73
C PHE A 326 0.27 10.44 -8.59
N HIS A 327 -0.91 11.03 -8.77
CA HIS A 327 -1.43 11.99 -7.80
C HIS A 327 -2.95 11.97 -7.65
N ASP A 328 -3.72 12.17 -8.75
CA ASP A 328 -5.12 12.56 -8.65
C ASP A 328 -6.01 11.41 -8.13
N THR A 329 -5.75 10.16 -8.53
CA THR A 329 -6.49 9.00 -8.01
C THR A 329 -6.28 8.87 -6.50
N ALA A 330 -5.04 8.97 -6.02
CA ALA A 330 -4.75 8.86 -4.59
C ALA A 330 -5.41 9.99 -3.78
N THR A 331 -5.28 11.24 -4.22
CA THR A 331 -5.88 12.38 -3.52
C THR A 331 -7.40 12.32 -3.49
N ARG A 332 -8.03 11.88 -4.58
CA ARG A 332 -9.49 11.69 -4.66
C ARG A 332 -9.96 10.56 -3.74
N ILE A 333 -9.32 9.40 -3.80
CA ILE A 333 -9.74 8.21 -3.03
C ILE A 333 -9.57 8.44 -1.53
N TYR A 334 -8.44 9.00 -1.12
CA TYR A 334 -8.16 9.29 0.30
C TYR A 334 -8.59 10.68 0.75
N LYS A 335 -9.35 11.42 -0.08
CA LYS A 335 -9.94 12.73 0.23
C LYS A 335 -8.92 13.73 0.77
N ILE A 336 -7.72 13.75 0.18
CA ILE A 336 -6.64 14.66 0.55
C ILE A 336 -6.94 16.03 -0.07
N ALA A 337 -6.97 17.07 0.76
CA ALA A 337 -7.08 18.45 0.26
C ALA A 337 -5.83 18.82 -0.53
N THR A 338 -6.00 19.26 -1.77
CA THR A 338 -4.95 19.71 -2.71
C THR A 338 -4.71 21.20 -2.58
#